data_a2b280179b789d46d4cf9545636795e0
#
_entry.id   a2b280179b789d46d4cf9545636795e0
#
_cell.length_a   1.000
_cell.length_b   1.000
_cell.length_c   1.000
_cell.angle_alpha   90.00
_cell.angle_beta   90.00
_cell.angle_gamma   90.00
#
_symmetry.space_group_name_H-M   'P 1'
#
loop_
_entity.id
_entity.type
_entity.pdbx_description
1 polymer ?
#
loop_
_entity_poly.entity_id
_entity_poly.type
_entity_poly.pdbx_seq_one_letter_code
_entity_poly.pdbx_strand_id
1 'polypeptide(L)'
;MEDIISLAVLLGNPGGEYERTRHNIGFMLADLAAERLAPGARWRDWKGKGLYVEAEVRGRRVVLLKPQTYMNLSGEAALSFSAFYKIPPAQVLAGYDDLALPFGKLRLRKEGSAGSHNGMASVISALGAGVPRMRLGIGPRPAHIPGKNFVLSKFSKEEGERLPEFLGRGFDALSAAFESGLEYAMNRYNYDGDKPVH
;
A
#
# COMPACT_ATOMS: atom_id res chain seq x y z
N MET A 1 -13.49 -3.29 17.53
CA MET A 1 -13.66 -2.22 16.53
C MET A 1 -12.38 -1.39 16.30
N GLU A 2 -11.35 -1.53 17.14
CA GLU A 2 -10.07 -0.77 17.01
C GLU A 2 -9.16 -1.21 15.85
N ASP A 3 -9.45 -2.34 15.22
CA ASP A 3 -8.59 -2.99 14.21
C ASP A 3 -9.05 -2.76 12.75
N ILE A 4 -10.14 -1.99 12.56
CA ILE A 4 -10.68 -1.69 11.23
C ILE A 4 -9.89 -0.56 10.58
N ILE A 5 -9.36 -0.81 9.40
CA ILE A 5 -8.67 0.20 8.61
C ILE A 5 -9.70 1.18 8.02
N SER A 6 -9.39 2.47 8.08
CA SER A 6 -10.20 3.56 7.51
C SER A 6 -9.47 4.32 6.40
N LEU A 7 -8.13 4.30 6.42
CA LEU A 7 -7.28 4.98 5.45
C LEU A 7 -6.19 4.03 4.95
N ALA A 8 -6.10 3.83 3.65
CA ALA A 8 -4.97 3.18 3.01
C ALA A 8 -4.08 4.24 2.33
N VAL A 9 -2.85 4.37 2.82
CA VAL A 9 -1.80 5.21 2.22
C VAL A 9 -0.94 4.30 1.34
N LEU A 10 -1.13 4.37 0.03
CA LEU A 10 -0.47 3.49 -0.93
C LEU A 10 0.67 4.24 -1.59
N LEU A 11 1.91 3.77 -1.33
CA LEU A 11 3.13 4.53 -1.60
C LEU A 11 3.59 4.40 -3.05
N GLY A 12 4.16 5.47 -3.57
CA GLY A 12 4.75 5.60 -4.90
C GLY A 12 5.35 6.98 -5.09
N ASN A 13 6.01 7.21 -6.22
CA ASN A 13 6.50 8.51 -6.66
C ASN A 13 5.56 9.10 -7.72
N PRO A 14 5.25 10.40 -7.68
CA PRO A 14 4.53 11.08 -8.74
C PRO A 14 5.43 11.25 -9.99
N GLY A 15 4.81 11.26 -11.16
CA GLY A 15 5.48 11.45 -12.46
C GLY A 15 5.39 10.21 -13.34
N GLY A 16 5.20 10.43 -14.65
CA GLY A 16 5.01 9.38 -15.65
C GLY A 16 6.19 8.41 -15.77
N GLU A 17 7.41 8.88 -15.48
CA GLU A 17 8.61 8.07 -15.45
C GLU A 17 8.59 6.95 -14.39
N TYR A 18 7.79 7.11 -13.32
CA TYR A 18 7.69 6.15 -12.22
C TYR A 18 6.49 5.21 -12.34
N GLU A 19 5.52 5.46 -13.20
CA GLU A 19 4.21 4.79 -13.24
C GLU A 19 4.26 3.25 -13.23
N ARG A 20 5.24 2.66 -13.90
CA ARG A 20 5.35 1.20 -14.01
C ARG A 20 6.60 0.64 -13.32
N THR A 21 7.18 1.42 -12.42
CA THR A 21 8.32 0.94 -11.64
C THR A 21 7.85 0.07 -10.47
N ARG A 22 8.74 -0.79 -9.98
CA ARG A 22 8.49 -1.63 -8.79
C ARG A 22 8.13 -0.79 -7.58
N HIS A 23 8.75 0.39 -7.43
CA HIS A 23 8.51 1.32 -6.32
C HIS A 23 7.10 1.91 -6.33
N ASN A 24 6.41 1.86 -7.46
CA ASN A 24 5.03 2.34 -7.61
C ASN A 24 3.96 1.23 -7.50
N ILE A 25 4.32 0.02 -7.03
CA ILE A 25 3.32 -1.04 -6.87
C ILE A 25 2.18 -0.63 -5.91
N GLY A 26 2.47 0.22 -4.93
CA GLY A 26 1.44 0.80 -4.07
C GLY A 26 0.45 1.66 -4.84
N PHE A 27 0.92 2.53 -5.75
CA PHE A 27 0.05 3.33 -6.62
C PHE A 27 -0.77 2.46 -7.58
N MET A 28 -0.17 1.40 -8.14
CA MET A 28 -0.90 0.46 -8.98
C MET A 28 -2.03 -0.23 -8.22
N LEU A 29 -1.78 -0.62 -6.97
CA LEU A 29 -2.81 -1.17 -6.08
C LEU A 29 -3.88 -0.14 -5.76
N ALA A 30 -3.51 1.14 -5.54
CA ALA A 30 -4.46 2.21 -5.29
C ALA A 30 -5.42 2.43 -6.47
N ASP A 31 -4.90 2.41 -7.69
CA ASP A 31 -5.70 2.59 -8.90
C ASP A 31 -6.67 1.43 -9.10
N LEU A 32 -6.22 0.18 -8.92
CA LEU A 32 -7.09 -1.00 -8.95
C LEU A 32 -8.17 -0.95 -7.85
N ALA A 33 -7.79 -0.54 -6.64
CA ALA A 33 -8.72 -0.45 -5.52
C ALA A 33 -9.76 0.66 -5.75
N ALA A 34 -9.36 1.81 -6.29
CA ALA A 34 -10.27 2.88 -6.66
C ALA A 34 -11.29 2.44 -7.73
N GLU A 35 -10.83 1.73 -8.76
CA GLU A 35 -11.69 1.19 -9.80
C GLU A 35 -12.75 0.22 -9.23
N ARG A 36 -12.36 -0.64 -8.29
CA ARG A 36 -13.25 -1.66 -7.72
C ARG A 36 -14.18 -1.16 -6.61
N LEU A 37 -13.68 -0.26 -5.75
CA LEU A 37 -14.45 0.23 -4.59
C LEU A 37 -15.29 1.47 -4.91
N ALA A 38 -14.88 2.29 -5.86
CA ALA A 38 -15.52 3.54 -6.24
C ALA A 38 -15.52 3.72 -7.77
N PRO A 39 -16.20 2.85 -8.56
CA PRO A 39 -16.18 2.90 -10.01
C PRO A 39 -16.58 4.28 -10.53
N GLY A 40 -15.78 4.85 -11.43
CA GLY A 40 -16.01 6.18 -11.99
C GLY A 40 -15.65 7.36 -11.09
N ALA A 41 -15.23 7.13 -9.86
CA ALA A 41 -14.74 8.21 -8.98
C ALA A 41 -13.43 8.80 -9.52
N ARG A 42 -13.30 10.13 -9.39
CA ARG A 42 -12.09 10.83 -9.76
C ARG A 42 -11.20 11.04 -8.54
N TRP A 43 -9.89 10.88 -8.73
CA TRP A 43 -8.90 11.27 -7.74
C TRP A 43 -9.01 12.77 -7.46
N ARG A 44 -9.14 13.13 -6.18
CA ARG A 44 -9.23 14.53 -5.72
C ARG A 44 -7.92 14.96 -5.09
N ASP A 45 -7.53 16.20 -5.35
CA ASP A 45 -6.33 16.76 -4.72
C ASP A 45 -6.50 16.95 -3.21
N TRP A 46 -5.48 16.59 -2.47
CA TRP A 46 -5.34 16.86 -1.04
C TRP A 46 -4.22 17.88 -0.81
N LYS A 47 -4.55 19.16 -0.87
CA LYS A 47 -3.65 20.27 -0.52
C LYS A 47 -2.29 20.23 -1.25
N GLY A 48 -2.25 19.73 -2.48
CA GLY A 48 -1.03 19.54 -3.25
C GLY A 48 -0.09 18.45 -2.71
N LYS A 49 -0.49 17.69 -1.67
CA LYS A 49 0.35 16.66 -1.03
C LYS A 49 -0.05 15.24 -1.39
N GLY A 50 -1.26 15.05 -1.88
CA GLY A 50 -1.77 13.72 -2.21
C GLY A 50 -2.98 13.74 -3.11
N LEU A 51 -3.26 12.60 -3.73
CA LEU A 51 -4.52 12.33 -4.42
C LEU A 51 -5.31 11.32 -3.60
N TYR A 52 -6.63 11.53 -3.44
CA TYR A 52 -7.46 10.61 -2.68
C TYR A 52 -8.79 10.31 -3.36
N VAL A 53 -9.31 9.12 -3.05
CA VAL A 53 -10.65 8.66 -3.40
C VAL A 53 -11.32 8.15 -2.14
N GLU A 54 -12.58 8.50 -1.97
CA GLU A 54 -13.45 7.97 -0.92
C GLU A 54 -14.33 6.86 -1.50
N ALA A 55 -14.51 5.81 -0.72
CA ALA A 55 -15.41 4.71 -1.02
C ALA A 55 -16.23 4.36 0.22
N GLU A 56 -17.27 3.57 0.03
CA GLU A 56 -18.06 3.01 1.12
C GLU A 56 -17.89 1.49 1.14
N VAL A 57 -17.53 0.95 2.31
CA VAL A 57 -17.38 -0.49 2.53
C VAL A 57 -18.20 -0.86 3.75
N ARG A 58 -19.23 -1.68 3.58
CA ARG A 58 -20.17 -2.09 4.64
C ARG A 58 -20.76 -0.90 5.42
N GLY A 59 -21.18 0.16 4.72
CA GLY A 59 -21.77 1.36 5.33
C GLY A 59 -20.74 2.26 6.05
N ARG A 60 -19.42 2.01 5.88
CA ARG A 60 -18.36 2.83 6.46
C ARG A 60 -17.55 3.52 5.37
N ARG A 61 -17.25 4.78 5.60
CA ARG A 61 -16.33 5.52 4.74
C ARG A 61 -14.91 4.98 4.89
N VAL A 62 -14.29 4.65 3.78
CA VAL A 62 -12.88 4.31 3.65
C VAL A 62 -12.20 5.24 2.64
N VAL A 63 -10.91 5.43 2.78
CA VAL A 63 -10.16 6.33 1.91
C VAL A 63 -8.93 5.64 1.36
N LEU A 64 -8.70 5.84 0.06
CA LEU A 64 -7.45 5.52 -0.62
C LEU A 64 -6.68 6.83 -0.83
N LEU A 65 -5.43 6.90 -0.39
CA LEU A 65 -4.55 8.06 -0.54
C LEU A 65 -3.27 7.65 -1.28
N LYS A 66 -2.97 8.34 -2.37
CA LYS A 66 -1.67 8.30 -3.07
C LYS A 66 -0.90 9.57 -2.73
N PRO A 67 0.18 9.54 -1.92
CA PRO A 67 1.04 10.69 -1.71
C PRO A 67 1.56 11.24 -3.05
N GLN A 68 1.48 12.55 -3.25
CA GLN A 68 2.05 13.24 -4.41
C GLN A 68 3.35 13.97 -4.04
N THR A 69 3.88 13.70 -2.87
CA THR A 69 5.24 14.01 -2.45
C THR A 69 6.19 12.94 -3.00
N TYR A 70 7.49 13.24 -3.06
CA TYR A 70 8.47 12.17 -3.32
C TYR A 70 8.44 11.14 -2.18
N MET A 71 8.91 9.90 -2.49
CA MET A 71 8.82 8.75 -1.60
C MET A 71 9.28 9.05 -0.16
N ASN A 72 10.39 9.72 0.02
CA ASN A 72 10.96 10.09 1.34
C ASN A 72 10.14 11.12 2.12
N LEU A 73 9.09 11.69 1.54
CA LEU A 73 8.18 12.67 2.16
C LEU A 73 6.74 12.14 2.25
N SER A 74 6.51 10.86 1.98
CA SER A 74 5.16 10.25 1.99
C SER A 74 4.42 10.41 3.32
N GLY A 75 5.15 10.48 4.43
CA GLY A 75 4.59 10.70 5.76
C GLY A 75 3.90 12.05 5.92
N GLU A 76 4.31 13.09 5.18
CA GLU A 76 3.65 14.41 5.23
C GLU A 76 2.21 14.35 4.72
N ALA A 77 1.98 13.64 3.61
CA ALA A 77 0.63 13.45 3.08
C ALA A 77 -0.22 12.61 4.03
N ALA A 78 0.34 11.51 4.55
CA ALA A 78 -0.34 10.62 5.49
C ALA A 78 -0.76 11.37 6.77
N LEU A 79 0.16 12.10 7.40
CA LEU A 79 -0.10 12.90 8.61
C LEU A 79 -1.12 14.01 8.34
N SER A 80 -0.93 14.78 7.26
CA SER A 80 -1.83 15.87 6.90
C SER A 80 -3.27 15.40 6.74
N PHE A 81 -3.46 14.24 6.08
CA PHE A 81 -4.79 13.67 5.83
C PHE A 81 -5.39 13.08 7.10
N SER A 82 -4.65 12.19 7.78
CA SER A 82 -5.16 11.50 8.98
C SER A 82 -5.46 12.45 10.12
N ALA A 83 -4.63 13.47 10.36
CA ALA A 83 -4.88 14.47 11.39
C ALA A 83 -6.13 15.31 11.11
N PHE A 84 -6.35 15.71 9.86
CA PHE A 84 -7.53 16.51 9.50
C PHE A 84 -8.83 15.75 9.72
N TYR A 85 -8.86 14.47 9.33
CA TYR A 85 -10.04 13.60 9.50
C TYR A 85 -10.07 12.86 10.84
N LYS A 86 -9.11 13.15 11.74
CA LYS A 86 -8.97 12.53 13.07
C LYS A 86 -8.92 10.99 13.01
N ILE A 87 -8.24 10.46 11.98
CA ILE A 87 -8.02 9.02 11.83
C ILE A 87 -6.80 8.62 12.66
N PRO A 88 -6.95 7.74 13.66
CA PRO A 88 -5.83 7.32 14.49
C PRO A 88 -4.83 6.49 13.69
N PRO A 89 -3.52 6.52 14.02
CA PRO A 89 -2.49 5.76 13.31
C PRO A 89 -2.79 4.25 13.16
N ALA A 90 -3.43 3.63 14.15
CA ALA A 90 -3.83 2.23 14.10
C ALA A 90 -4.86 1.90 13.00
N GLN A 91 -5.57 2.89 12.47
CA GLN A 91 -6.53 2.76 11.37
C GLN A 91 -5.95 3.20 10.02
N VAL A 92 -4.65 3.52 9.95
CA VAL A 92 -3.93 3.87 8.73
C VAL A 92 -3.11 2.67 8.26
N LEU A 93 -3.40 2.12 7.09
CA LEU A 93 -2.62 1.04 6.48
C LEU A 93 -1.67 1.62 5.42
N ALA A 94 -0.37 1.50 5.62
CA ALA A 94 0.62 1.86 4.62
C ALA A 94 0.93 0.67 3.69
N GLY A 95 0.69 0.80 2.38
CA GLY A 95 0.98 -0.23 1.37
C GLY A 95 2.18 0.17 0.52
N TYR A 96 3.20 -0.70 0.40
CA TYR A 96 4.47 -0.40 -0.26
C TYR A 96 5.21 -1.65 -0.75
N ASP A 97 6.18 -1.44 -1.64
CA ASP A 97 7.06 -2.48 -2.17
C ASP A 97 8.08 -2.96 -1.14
N ASP A 98 8.41 -4.25 -1.17
CA ASP A 98 9.38 -4.83 -0.26
C ASP A 98 10.37 -5.76 -0.97
N LEU A 99 11.65 -5.37 -0.92
CA LEU A 99 12.77 -6.12 -1.50
C LEU A 99 13.04 -7.45 -0.79
N ALA A 100 12.69 -7.56 0.49
CA ALA A 100 12.93 -8.75 1.29
C ALA A 100 11.90 -9.86 1.05
N LEU A 101 10.79 -9.54 0.37
CA LEU A 101 9.77 -10.50 -0.01
C LEU A 101 9.88 -10.85 -1.50
N PRO A 102 9.81 -12.15 -1.86
CA PRO A 102 9.72 -12.57 -3.25
C PRO A 102 8.53 -11.92 -3.97
N PHE A 103 8.66 -11.69 -5.26
CA PHE A 103 7.58 -11.18 -6.11
C PHE A 103 6.32 -12.07 -5.97
N GLY A 104 5.17 -11.43 -5.82
CA GLY A 104 3.90 -12.13 -5.62
C GLY A 104 3.60 -12.51 -4.17
N LYS A 105 4.53 -12.31 -3.23
CA LYS A 105 4.27 -12.51 -1.79
C LYS A 105 3.75 -11.23 -1.15
N LEU A 106 2.79 -11.40 -0.24
CA LEU A 106 2.12 -10.34 0.51
C LEU A 106 2.30 -10.56 2.01
N ARG A 107 2.55 -9.51 2.77
CA ARG A 107 2.59 -9.57 4.24
C ARG A 107 1.93 -8.35 4.86
N LEU A 108 0.95 -8.58 5.71
CA LEU A 108 0.34 -7.58 6.58
C LEU A 108 0.96 -7.66 7.98
N ARG A 109 1.16 -6.51 8.62
CA ARG A 109 1.69 -6.40 10.00
C ARG A 109 1.04 -5.24 10.71
N LYS A 110 0.81 -5.38 12.03
CA LYS A 110 0.31 -4.28 12.88
C LYS A 110 1.37 -3.19 13.06
N GLU A 111 2.62 -3.58 13.18
CA GLU A 111 3.76 -2.71 13.45
C GLU A 111 5.06 -3.27 12.88
N GLY A 112 6.16 -2.53 12.98
CA GLY A 112 7.51 -2.98 12.60
C GLY A 112 8.41 -1.82 12.14
N SER A 113 9.63 -2.15 11.73
CA SER A 113 10.57 -1.19 11.17
C SER A 113 10.24 -0.84 9.71
N ALA A 114 10.87 0.20 9.19
CA ALA A 114 10.79 0.58 7.78
C ALA A 114 11.64 -0.33 6.87
N GLY A 115 12.54 -1.13 7.44
CA GLY A 115 13.59 -1.77 6.67
C GLY A 115 14.43 -0.72 5.94
N SER A 116 14.67 -0.94 4.65
CA SER A 116 15.36 0.03 3.78
C SER A 116 14.40 0.93 2.97
N HIS A 117 13.09 0.91 3.25
CA HIS A 117 12.11 1.62 2.46
C HIS A 117 11.91 3.06 2.94
N ASN A 118 12.41 4.04 2.18
CA ASN A 118 12.39 5.46 2.56
C ASN A 118 10.96 6.01 2.79
N GLY A 119 9.98 5.59 1.99
CA GLY A 119 8.58 6.01 2.15
C GLY A 119 8.00 5.51 3.47
N MET A 120 8.26 4.25 3.82
CA MET A 120 7.79 3.71 5.10
C MET A 120 8.52 4.35 6.29
N ALA A 121 9.81 4.68 6.14
CA ALA A 121 10.55 5.45 7.16
C ALA A 121 9.91 6.82 7.39
N SER A 122 9.51 7.51 6.32
CA SER A 122 8.79 8.79 6.39
C SER A 122 7.43 8.65 7.10
N VAL A 123 6.65 7.60 6.76
CA VAL A 123 5.36 7.33 7.41
C VAL A 123 5.54 7.03 8.90
N ILE A 124 6.52 6.21 9.28
CA ILE A 124 6.82 5.92 10.68
C ILE A 124 7.25 7.18 11.44
N SER A 125 8.09 8.02 10.83
CA SER A 125 8.49 9.29 11.43
C SER A 125 7.30 10.22 11.70
N ALA A 126 6.30 10.21 10.84
CA ALA A 126 5.13 11.08 10.92
C ALA A 126 4.02 10.55 11.85
N LEU A 127 3.78 9.23 11.83
CA LEU A 127 2.62 8.61 12.50
C LEU A 127 3.01 7.63 13.62
N GLY A 128 4.29 7.31 13.76
CA GLY A 128 4.78 6.33 14.73
C GLY A 128 4.91 4.90 14.17
N ALA A 129 5.64 4.05 14.89
CA ALA A 129 5.95 2.67 14.48
C ALA A 129 4.72 1.73 14.51
N GLY A 130 3.67 2.08 15.23
CA GLY A 130 2.41 1.31 15.34
C GLY A 130 1.48 1.42 14.14
N VAL A 131 1.92 2.05 13.04
CA VAL A 131 1.13 2.12 11.80
C VAL A 131 1.07 0.73 11.14
N PRO A 132 -0.13 0.18 10.90
CA PRO A 132 -0.33 -1.00 10.09
C PRO A 132 0.31 -0.91 8.71
N ARG A 133 0.79 -2.04 8.21
CA ARG A 133 1.48 -2.09 6.92
C ARG A 133 1.14 -3.30 6.09
N MET A 134 1.07 -3.08 4.77
CA MET A 134 0.96 -4.09 3.73
C MET A 134 2.25 -4.06 2.90
N ARG A 135 3.05 -5.12 3.00
CA ARG A 135 4.31 -5.28 2.28
C ARG A 135 4.05 -6.11 1.02
N LEU A 136 4.30 -5.51 -0.14
CA LEU A 136 4.13 -6.12 -1.45
C LEU A 136 5.49 -6.56 -1.98
N GLY A 137 5.73 -7.87 -2.07
CA GLY A 137 7.01 -8.43 -2.47
C GLY A 137 7.36 -8.12 -3.92
N ILE A 138 8.56 -7.58 -4.13
CA ILE A 138 9.12 -7.27 -5.44
C ILE A 138 10.48 -7.95 -5.69
N GLY A 139 10.99 -8.71 -4.71
CA GLY A 139 12.26 -9.44 -4.79
C GLY A 139 12.16 -10.80 -5.51
N PRO A 140 13.27 -11.53 -5.56
CA PRO A 140 14.57 -11.17 -5.05
C PRO A 140 15.31 -10.16 -5.94
N ARG A 141 16.05 -9.26 -5.32
CA ARG A 141 16.92 -8.34 -6.05
C ARG A 141 18.22 -9.07 -6.45
N PRO A 142 18.65 -9.02 -7.71
CA PRO A 142 19.96 -9.52 -8.12
C PRO A 142 21.09 -8.82 -7.35
N ALA A 143 22.08 -9.57 -6.88
CA ALA A 143 23.13 -9.05 -6.00
C ALA A 143 23.94 -7.89 -6.61
N HIS A 144 24.11 -7.91 -7.95
CA HIS A 144 24.87 -6.88 -8.70
C HIS A 144 24.09 -5.61 -8.98
N ILE A 145 22.76 -5.57 -8.71
CA ILE A 145 21.93 -4.38 -8.94
C ILE A 145 21.73 -3.63 -7.62
N PRO A 146 22.14 -2.35 -7.50
CA PRO A 146 21.87 -1.55 -6.31
C PRO A 146 20.34 -1.46 -6.02
N GLY A 147 19.95 -1.49 -4.74
CA GLY A 147 18.53 -1.48 -4.35
C GLY A 147 17.74 -0.32 -4.96
N LYS A 148 18.32 0.89 -4.94
CA LYS A 148 17.71 2.08 -5.57
C LYS A 148 17.40 1.88 -7.06
N ASN A 149 18.32 1.28 -7.80
CA ASN A 149 18.14 1.05 -9.23
C ASN A 149 17.10 -0.04 -9.47
N PHE A 150 17.06 -1.07 -8.62
CA PHE A 150 16.10 -2.15 -8.74
C PHE A 150 14.66 -1.69 -8.48
N VAL A 151 14.41 -0.92 -7.43
CA VAL A 151 13.04 -0.42 -7.13
C VAL A 151 12.54 0.56 -8.20
N LEU A 152 13.43 1.31 -8.84
CA LEU A 152 13.09 2.21 -9.95
C LEU A 152 13.04 1.52 -11.32
N SER A 153 13.37 0.23 -11.40
CA SER A 153 13.20 -0.55 -12.62
C SER A 153 11.75 -1.00 -12.82
N LYS A 154 11.39 -1.29 -14.06
CA LYS A 154 10.10 -1.90 -14.41
C LYS A 154 10.12 -3.39 -14.04
N PHE A 155 8.94 -3.97 -13.91
CA PHE A 155 8.78 -5.42 -13.80
C PHE A 155 9.26 -6.12 -15.07
N SER A 156 9.83 -7.31 -14.95
CA SER A 156 10.16 -8.16 -16.11
C SER A 156 8.88 -8.56 -16.85
N LYS A 157 9.03 -9.13 -18.04
CA LYS A 157 7.88 -9.62 -18.81
C LYS A 157 7.08 -10.66 -18.02
N GLU A 158 7.77 -11.64 -17.42
CA GLU A 158 7.16 -12.70 -16.62
C GLU A 158 6.44 -12.16 -15.38
N GLU A 159 7.07 -11.22 -14.67
CA GLU A 159 6.45 -10.55 -13.52
C GLU A 159 5.25 -9.71 -13.97
N GLY A 160 5.36 -9.01 -15.12
CA GLY A 160 4.27 -8.21 -15.69
C GLY A 160 3.04 -9.03 -16.06
N GLU A 161 3.22 -10.27 -16.53
CA GLU A 161 2.12 -11.21 -16.80
C GLU A 161 1.39 -11.66 -15.52
N ARG A 162 2.11 -11.76 -14.39
CA ARG A 162 1.58 -12.17 -13.09
C ARG A 162 1.14 -11.00 -12.19
N LEU A 163 1.53 -9.77 -12.56
CA LEU A 163 1.26 -8.58 -11.76
C LEU A 163 -0.24 -8.30 -11.54
N PRO A 164 -1.15 -8.49 -12.53
CA PRO A 164 -2.59 -8.31 -12.32
C PRO A 164 -3.17 -9.24 -11.25
N GLU A 165 -2.75 -10.51 -11.22
CA GLU A 165 -3.17 -11.47 -10.19
C GLU A 165 -2.64 -11.06 -8.81
N PHE A 166 -1.37 -10.66 -8.74
CA PHE A 166 -0.77 -10.20 -7.48
C PHE A 166 -1.45 -8.94 -6.93
N LEU A 167 -1.73 -7.96 -7.78
CA LEU A 167 -2.51 -6.77 -7.39
C LEU A 167 -3.93 -7.13 -6.97
N GLY A 168 -4.56 -8.11 -7.62
CA GLY A 168 -5.87 -8.65 -7.23
C GLY A 168 -5.85 -9.21 -5.80
N ARG A 169 -4.86 -10.03 -5.46
CA ARG A 169 -4.66 -10.52 -4.07
C ARG A 169 -4.39 -9.38 -3.09
N GLY A 170 -3.61 -8.38 -3.49
CA GLY A 170 -3.39 -7.16 -2.69
C GLY A 170 -4.69 -6.41 -2.42
N PHE A 171 -5.54 -6.28 -3.42
CA PHE A 171 -6.86 -5.68 -3.28
C PHE A 171 -7.75 -6.48 -2.33
N ASP A 172 -7.81 -7.81 -2.47
CA ASP A 172 -8.63 -8.66 -1.60
C ASP A 172 -8.18 -8.55 -0.13
N ALA A 173 -6.87 -8.48 0.11
CA ALA A 173 -6.31 -8.27 1.45
C ALA A 173 -6.65 -6.88 2.01
N LEU A 174 -6.60 -5.84 1.17
CA LEU A 174 -6.99 -4.48 1.53
C LEU A 174 -8.49 -4.39 1.84
N SER A 175 -9.33 -4.98 0.99
CA SER A 175 -10.78 -5.03 1.19
C SER A 175 -11.14 -5.75 2.50
N ALA A 176 -10.49 -6.87 2.79
CA ALA A 176 -10.66 -7.59 4.05
C ALA A 176 -10.28 -6.74 5.27
N ALA A 177 -9.22 -5.94 5.17
CA ALA A 177 -8.81 -5.02 6.25
C ALA A 177 -9.84 -3.90 6.47
N PHE A 178 -10.46 -3.39 5.40
CA PHE A 178 -11.57 -2.44 5.49
C PHE A 178 -12.86 -3.07 6.02
N GLU A 179 -13.17 -4.30 5.62
CA GLU A 179 -14.44 -4.96 5.95
C GLU A 179 -14.45 -5.57 7.34
N SER A 180 -13.39 -6.31 7.66
CA SER A 180 -13.33 -7.23 8.82
C SER A 180 -12.18 -6.95 9.78
N GLY A 181 -11.32 -5.98 9.44
CA GLY A 181 -10.18 -5.58 10.25
C GLY A 181 -8.86 -6.22 9.86
N LEU A 182 -7.80 -5.60 10.37
CA LEU A 182 -6.43 -5.97 10.01
C LEU A 182 -6.09 -7.39 10.45
N GLU A 183 -6.52 -7.82 11.63
CA GLU A 183 -6.22 -9.16 12.16
C GLU A 183 -6.84 -10.26 11.30
N TYR A 184 -8.08 -10.08 10.88
CA TYR A 184 -8.73 -10.98 9.92
C TYR A 184 -7.95 -11.04 8.60
N ALA A 185 -7.57 -9.88 8.06
CA ALA A 185 -6.79 -9.82 6.83
C ALA A 185 -5.40 -10.48 6.98
N MET A 186 -4.72 -10.29 8.12
CA MET A 186 -3.45 -10.95 8.44
C MET A 186 -3.60 -12.47 8.48
N ASN A 187 -4.61 -12.97 9.15
CA ASN A 187 -4.85 -14.42 9.28
C ASN A 187 -5.16 -15.07 7.93
N ARG A 188 -5.83 -14.36 7.04
CA ARG A 188 -6.26 -14.88 5.73
C ARG A 188 -5.18 -14.77 4.65
N TYR A 189 -4.41 -13.68 4.62
CA TYR A 189 -3.54 -13.34 3.49
C TYR A 189 -2.03 -13.46 3.76
N ASN A 190 -1.59 -13.63 5.02
CA ASN A 190 -0.18 -13.80 5.34
C ASN A 190 0.36 -15.20 5.04
N TYR A 191 -0.48 -16.16 4.73
CA TYR A 191 -0.05 -17.52 4.42
C TYR A 191 0.50 -17.59 2.99
N ASP A 192 1.59 -18.32 2.82
CA ASP A 192 2.14 -18.68 1.53
C ASP A 192 1.17 -19.70 0.91
N GLY A 193 0.48 -19.28 -0.15
CA GLY A 193 -0.61 -20.01 -0.80
C GLY A 193 -0.38 -21.53 -0.88
N ASP A 194 -1.43 -22.25 -0.67
CA ASP A 194 -1.82 -23.64 -0.87
C ASP A 194 -2.55 -24.27 0.32
N LYS A 195 -3.21 -23.46 1.14
CA LYS A 195 -4.25 -24.04 2.00
C LYS A 195 -5.59 -23.42 1.63
N PRO A 196 -6.54 -24.24 1.16
CA PRO A 196 -7.91 -23.79 0.99
C PRO A 196 -8.44 -23.34 2.36
N VAL A 197 -9.03 -22.15 2.35
CA VAL A 197 -9.76 -21.65 3.50
C VAL A 197 -11.04 -22.49 3.62
N HIS A 198 -11.12 -23.28 4.67
CA HIS A 198 -12.37 -23.91 5.09
C HIS A 198 -13.28 -22.90 5.76
#